data_9e7d884b6589285266777ca572eae704
#
_entry.id   9e7d884b6589285266777ca572eae704
#
_cell.length_a   1.000
_cell.length_b   1.000
_cell.length_c   1.000
_cell.angle_alpha   90.00
_cell.angle_beta   90.00
_cell.angle_gamma   90.00
#
_symmetry.space_group_name_H-M   'P 1'
#
loop_
_entity.id
_entity.type
_entity.pdbx_description
1 polymer ?
#
loop_
_entity_poly.entity_id
_entity_poly.type
_entity_poly.pdbx_seq_one_letter_code
_entity_poly.pdbx_strand_id
1 'polypeptide(L)'
;LGRNYILTGQYTEIYFPSKGVRYIAINDNVDTENAESNDLMPFKNLFNEWFIRDTSRKIRAVQKAKAERGEWLGTRAPYGYAKEPETKKLIVDEEAAAVVKRIFDLCVAGKGPMQIAKILTADKVLTVKAYYAKRDGKTMPDNLYR
;
A
#
# COMPACT_ATOMS: atom_id res chain seq x y z
N LEU A 1 11.24 17.27 -9.92
CA LEU A 1 10.10 17.60 -10.73
C LEU A 1 9.19 16.39 -10.87
N GLY A 2 8.15 16.16 -11.29
CA GLY A 2 7.16 15.10 -11.23
C GLY A 2 7.46 13.84 -12.03
N ARG A 3 6.53 12.88 -11.94
CA ARG A 3 6.59 11.59 -12.66
C ARG A 3 6.08 11.70 -14.11
N ASN A 4 5.60 12.86 -14.52
CA ASN A 4 5.05 13.08 -15.84
C ASN A 4 6.12 13.72 -16.73
N TYR A 5 6.58 12.97 -17.73
CA TYR A 5 7.57 13.38 -18.71
C TYR A 5 7.20 14.69 -19.41
N ILE A 6 5.93 14.82 -19.85
CA ILE A 6 5.46 16.00 -20.60
C ILE A 6 5.54 17.26 -19.75
N LEU A 7 5.03 17.20 -18.50
CA LEU A 7 5.09 18.34 -17.58
C LEU A 7 6.52 18.69 -17.20
N THR A 8 7.35 17.69 -16.94
CA THR A 8 8.75 17.92 -16.58
C THR A 8 9.49 18.60 -17.73
N GLY A 9 9.36 18.11 -18.95
CA GLY A 9 9.95 18.72 -20.15
C GLY A 9 9.43 20.15 -20.37
N GLN A 10 8.12 20.37 -20.26
CA GLN A 10 7.54 21.71 -20.43
C GLN A 10 8.11 22.72 -19.44
N TYR A 11 8.33 22.34 -18.17
CA TYR A 11 8.92 23.24 -17.19
C TYR A 11 10.42 23.46 -17.42
N THR A 12 11.19 22.42 -17.67
CA THR A 12 12.66 22.50 -17.75
C THR A 12 13.15 23.02 -19.10
N GLU A 13 12.45 22.72 -20.19
CA GLU A 13 12.89 23.08 -21.57
C GLU A 13 12.24 24.36 -22.08
N ILE A 14 11.04 24.72 -21.59
CA ILE A 14 10.29 25.88 -22.11
C ILE A 14 10.11 26.93 -21.00
N TYR A 15 9.47 26.57 -19.90
CA TYR A 15 9.02 27.58 -18.93
C TYR A 15 10.18 28.24 -18.16
N PHE A 16 11.09 27.49 -17.59
CA PHE A 16 12.22 28.06 -16.84
C PHE A 16 13.15 28.88 -17.72
N PRO A 17 13.56 28.40 -18.89
CA PRO A 17 14.33 29.23 -19.84
C PRO A 17 13.61 30.52 -20.25
N SER A 18 12.29 30.48 -20.53
CA SER A 18 11.51 31.67 -20.90
C SER A 18 11.44 32.72 -19.80
N LYS A 19 11.67 32.33 -18.53
CA LYS A 19 11.71 33.21 -17.36
C LYS A 19 13.13 33.56 -16.91
N GLY A 20 14.17 33.10 -17.62
CA GLY A 20 15.56 33.29 -17.23
C GLY A 20 15.91 32.56 -15.93
N VAL A 21 15.19 31.51 -15.59
CA VAL A 21 15.42 30.72 -14.36
C VAL A 21 16.32 29.55 -14.68
N ARG A 22 17.47 29.48 -14.03
CA ARG A 22 18.38 28.34 -14.05
C ARG A 22 17.84 27.22 -13.17
N TYR A 23 17.76 26.02 -13.69
CA TYR A 23 17.39 24.80 -12.96
C TYR A 23 18.60 23.87 -12.84
N ILE A 24 18.93 23.45 -11.61
CA ILE A 24 20.03 22.53 -11.34
C ILE A 24 19.50 21.31 -10.58
N ALA A 25 19.69 20.11 -11.10
CA ALA A 25 19.43 18.85 -10.40
C ALA A 25 20.76 18.13 -10.14
N ILE A 26 21.25 18.29 -8.91
CA ILE A 26 22.60 17.83 -8.51
C ILE A 26 22.75 16.31 -8.70
N ASN A 27 21.79 15.53 -8.23
CA ASN A 27 21.84 14.07 -8.31
C ASN A 27 21.78 13.52 -9.75
N ASP A 28 21.09 14.26 -10.63
CA ASP A 28 20.94 13.85 -12.04
C ASP A 28 21.99 14.49 -12.95
N ASN A 29 22.87 15.33 -12.39
CA ASN A 29 23.87 16.11 -13.10
C ASN A 29 23.26 16.89 -14.28
N VAL A 30 22.16 17.59 -13.99
CA VAL A 30 21.43 18.43 -14.96
C VAL A 30 21.59 19.88 -14.56
N ASP A 31 21.94 20.70 -15.55
CA ASP A 31 22.06 22.16 -15.39
C ASP A 31 21.58 22.82 -16.69
N THR A 32 20.53 23.61 -16.62
CA THR A 32 19.91 24.23 -17.79
C THR A 32 20.78 25.27 -18.49
N GLU A 33 21.84 25.76 -17.86
CA GLU A 33 22.84 26.63 -18.52
C GLU A 33 23.93 25.85 -19.24
N ASN A 34 24.07 24.54 -18.96
CA ASN A 34 25.08 23.72 -19.62
C ASN A 34 24.46 22.97 -20.81
N ALA A 35 24.84 23.35 -22.04
CA ALA A 35 24.31 22.78 -23.28
C ALA A 35 24.48 21.23 -23.34
N GLU A 36 25.63 20.71 -22.92
CA GLU A 36 25.90 19.26 -22.95
C GLU A 36 24.97 18.46 -22.04
N SER A 37 24.54 19.03 -20.91
CA SER A 37 23.59 18.37 -20.03
C SER A 37 22.14 18.45 -20.53
N ASN A 38 21.82 19.48 -21.32
CA ASN A 38 20.47 19.69 -21.84
C ASN A 38 20.11 18.72 -22.97
N ASP A 39 21.06 18.33 -23.82
CA ASP A 39 20.82 17.39 -24.92
C ASP A 39 20.38 16.01 -24.44
N LEU A 40 20.81 15.59 -23.27
CA LEU A 40 20.45 14.29 -22.68
C LEU A 40 19.21 14.34 -21.76
N MET A 41 18.73 15.53 -21.43
CA MET A 41 17.61 15.68 -20.47
C MET A 41 16.30 15.06 -20.98
N PRO A 42 15.86 15.23 -22.23
CA PRO A 42 14.67 14.57 -22.75
C PRO A 42 14.75 13.06 -22.67
N PHE A 43 15.93 12.49 -22.97
CA PHE A 43 16.17 11.03 -22.87
C PHE A 43 16.09 10.55 -21.42
N LYS A 44 16.69 11.25 -20.46
CA LYS A 44 16.59 10.91 -19.04
C LYS A 44 15.14 10.92 -18.56
N ASN A 45 14.36 11.92 -18.93
CA ASN A 45 12.95 12.02 -18.59
C ASN A 45 12.13 10.86 -19.19
N LEU A 46 12.38 10.51 -20.46
CA LEU A 46 11.75 9.38 -21.13
C LEU A 46 12.12 8.04 -20.48
N PHE A 47 13.40 7.82 -20.16
CA PHE A 47 13.85 6.61 -19.47
C PHE A 47 13.21 6.47 -18.10
N ASN A 48 13.09 7.54 -17.33
CA ASN A 48 12.45 7.51 -16.01
C ASN A 48 10.97 7.10 -16.12
N GLU A 49 10.24 7.66 -17.08
CA GLU A 49 8.84 7.28 -17.32
C GLU A 49 8.72 5.80 -17.76
N TRP A 50 9.54 5.39 -18.70
CA TRP A 50 9.57 4.01 -19.19
C TRP A 50 9.90 3.02 -18.06
N PHE A 51 10.90 3.33 -17.24
CA PHE A 51 11.29 2.49 -16.10
C PHE A 51 10.16 2.31 -15.09
N ILE A 52 9.44 3.39 -14.77
CA ILE A 52 8.27 3.34 -13.87
C ILE A 52 7.17 2.47 -14.47
N ARG A 53 6.87 2.61 -15.75
CA ARG A 53 5.86 1.81 -16.46
C ARG A 53 6.24 0.34 -16.51
N ASP A 54 7.48 0.03 -16.85
CA ASP A 54 7.99 -1.34 -16.93
C ASP A 54 7.97 -2.01 -15.56
N THR A 55 8.47 -1.34 -14.53
CA THR A 55 8.44 -1.82 -13.15
C THR A 55 7.01 -2.08 -12.68
N SER A 56 6.09 -1.16 -12.93
CA SER A 56 4.67 -1.32 -12.59
C SER A 56 4.05 -2.53 -13.30
N ARG A 57 4.37 -2.74 -14.59
CA ARG A 57 3.91 -3.90 -15.37
C ARG A 57 4.43 -5.20 -14.79
N LYS A 58 5.72 -5.26 -14.45
CA LYS A 58 6.35 -6.43 -13.83
C LYS A 58 5.74 -6.76 -12.47
N ILE A 59 5.53 -5.76 -11.62
CA ILE A 59 4.89 -5.95 -10.32
C ILE A 59 3.47 -6.52 -10.49
N ARG A 60 2.66 -5.95 -11.37
CA ARG A 60 1.30 -6.42 -11.64
C ARG A 60 1.29 -7.87 -12.16
N ALA A 61 2.21 -8.22 -13.05
CA ALA A 61 2.32 -9.58 -13.58
C ALA A 61 2.64 -10.59 -12.47
N VAL A 62 3.60 -10.26 -11.58
CA VAL A 62 3.94 -11.12 -10.44
C VAL A 62 2.76 -11.23 -9.46
N GLN A 63 2.08 -10.12 -9.15
CA GLN A 63 0.91 -10.15 -8.27
C GLN A 63 -0.22 -10.99 -8.87
N LYS A 64 -0.48 -10.84 -10.16
CA LYS A 64 -1.48 -11.64 -10.87
C LYS A 64 -1.15 -13.13 -10.81
N ALA A 65 0.08 -13.51 -11.14
CA ALA A 65 0.52 -14.91 -11.08
C ALA A 65 0.41 -15.51 -9.67
N LYS A 66 0.72 -14.73 -8.62
CA LYS A 66 0.52 -15.16 -7.23
C LYS A 66 -0.97 -15.34 -6.88
N ALA A 67 -1.81 -14.38 -7.29
CA ALA A 67 -3.26 -14.47 -7.07
C ALA A 67 -3.88 -15.70 -7.76
N GLU A 68 -3.44 -16.00 -8.98
CA GLU A 68 -3.88 -17.20 -9.73
C GLU A 68 -3.47 -18.51 -9.03
N ARG A 69 -2.37 -18.51 -8.29
CA ARG A 69 -1.96 -19.64 -7.43
C ARG A 69 -2.66 -19.68 -6.08
N GLY A 70 -3.55 -18.72 -5.79
CA GLY A 70 -4.24 -18.59 -4.50
C GLY A 70 -3.34 -18.11 -3.35
N GLU A 71 -2.18 -17.52 -3.65
CA GLU A 71 -1.31 -16.95 -2.63
C GLU A 71 -1.87 -15.60 -2.13
N TRP A 72 -1.82 -15.39 -0.81
CA TRP A 72 -2.20 -14.11 -0.24
C TRP A 72 -1.16 -13.02 -0.52
N LEU A 73 -1.60 -11.93 -1.14
CA LEU A 73 -0.72 -10.83 -1.56
C LEU A 73 -0.47 -9.79 -0.46
N GLY A 74 -1.32 -9.75 0.55
CA GLY A 74 -1.22 -8.77 1.63
C GLY A 74 -0.11 -9.11 2.63
N THR A 75 0.38 -8.09 3.34
CA THR A 75 1.40 -8.24 4.39
C THR A 75 0.85 -9.03 5.58
N ARG A 76 -0.40 -8.73 5.98
CA ARG A 76 -1.10 -9.41 7.08
C ARG A 76 -2.36 -10.08 6.57
N ALA A 77 -2.66 -11.25 7.13
CA ALA A 77 -3.95 -11.89 6.89
C ALA A 77 -5.10 -11.03 7.47
N PRO A 78 -6.29 -11.03 6.85
CA PRO A 78 -7.49 -10.42 7.45
C PRO A 78 -7.81 -11.08 8.79
N TYR A 79 -8.49 -10.34 9.68
CA TYR A 79 -8.97 -10.90 10.94
C TYR A 79 -9.94 -12.07 10.67
N GLY A 80 -9.74 -13.19 11.36
CA GLY A 80 -10.41 -14.47 11.07
C GLY A 80 -9.55 -15.45 10.26
N TYR A 81 -8.40 -14.99 9.77
CA TYR A 81 -7.43 -15.82 9.05
C TYR A 81 -6.02 -15.67 9.60
N ALA A 82 -5.24 -16.72 9.47
CA ALA A 82 -3.80 -16.71 9.67
C ALA A 82 -3.09 -17.02 8.36
N LYS A 83 -1.82 -16.63 8.24
CA LYS A 83 -1.00 -16.94 7.09
C LYS A 83 -0.09 -18.12 7.44
N GLU A 84 -0.19 -19.18 6.67
CA GLU A 84 0.70 -20.33 6.81
C GLU A 84 2.14 -19.94 6.41
N PRO A 85 3.16 -20.19 7.25
CA PRO A 85 4.51 -19.73 7.02
C PRO A 85 5.14 -20.28 5.74
N GLU A 86 4.89 -21.56 5.42
CA GLU A 86 5.51 -22.26 4.29
C GLU A 86 4.79 -21.98 2.97
N THR A 87 3.49 -22.25 2.90
CA THR A 87 2.72 -22.14 1.65
C THR A 87 2.24 -20.72 1.36
N LYS A 88 2.31 -19.82 2.36
CA LYS A 88 1.79 -18.43 2.31
C LYS A 88 0.29 -18.34 2.01
N LYS A 89 -0.43 -19.44 2.10
CA LYS A 89 -1.90 -19.50 1.96
C LYS A 89 -2.58 -19.01 3.23
N LEU A 90 -3.83 -18.60 3.08
CA LEU A 90 -4.68 -18.26 4.22
C LEU A 90 -5.27 -19.54 4.81
N ILE A 91 -5.12 -19.72 6.12
CA ILE A 91 -5.79 -20.73 6.93
C ILE A 91 -6.76 -20.03 7.86
N VAL A 92 -7.84 -20.73 8.22
CA VAL A 92 -8.84 -20.18 9.16
C VAL A 92 -8.25 -20.15 10.56
N ASP A 93 -8.38 -19.01 11.23
CA ASP A 93 -8.08 -18.83 12.67
C ASP A 93 -9.40 -18.99 13.42
N GLU A 94 -9.66 -20.16 13.98
CA GLU A 94 -10.96 -20.54 14.53
C GLU A 94 -11.46 -19.58 15.62
N GLU A 95 -10.57 -19.10 16.52
CA GLU A 95 -10.93 -18.16 17.57
C GLU A 95 -11.40 -16.82 16.97
N ALA A 96 -10.63 -16.27 16.04
CA ALA A 96 -10.98 -15.02 15.37
C ALA A 96 -12.15 -15.18 14.39
N ALA A 97 -12.24 -16.32 13.69
CA ALA A 97 -13.32 -16.60 12.73
C ALA A 97 -14.69 -16.69 13.41
N ALA A 98 -14.77 -17.21 14.62
CA ALA A 98 -16.01 -17.24 15.39
C ALA A 98 -16.55 -15.82 15.67
N VAL A 99 -15.66 -14.87 15.99
CA VAL A 99 -16.03 -13.47 16.17
C VAL A 99 -16.48 -12.85 14.84
N VAL A 100 -15.80 -13.13 13.76
CA VAL A 100 -16.18 -12.64 12.42
C VAL A 100 -17.57 -13.14 12.02
N LYS A 101 -17.85 -14.43 12.16
CA LYS A 101 -19.18 -15.02 11.89
C LYS A 101 -20.26 -14.33 12.71
N ARG A 102 -20.04 -14.14 14.00
CA ARG A 102 -20.96 -13.43 14.88
C ARG A 102 -21.25 -11.99 14.43
N ILE A 103 -20.23 -11.27 13.95
CA ILE A 103 -20.40 -9.91 13.40
C ILE A 103 -21.33 -9.95 12.18
N PHE A 104 -21.12 -10.92 11.28
CA PHE A 104 -21.98 -11.09 10.11
C PHE A 104 -23.43 -11.45 10.51
N ASP A 105 -23.63 -12.35 11.47
CA ASP A 105 -24.96 -12.73 11.97
C ASP A 105 -25.70 -11.52 12.55
N LEU A 106 -25.04 -10.70 13.35
CA LEU A 106 -25.60 -9.47 13.88
C LEU A 106 -25.93 -8.46 12.77
N CYS A 107 -25.10 -8.38 11.74
CA CYS A 107 -25.36 -7.51 10.58
C CYS A 107 -26.58 -7.98 9.79
N VAL A 108 -26.71 -9.29 9.55
CA VAL A 108 -27.89 -9.90 8.89
C VAL A 108 -29.16 -9.69 9.73
N ALA A 109 -29.04 -9.70 11.07
CA ALA A 109 -30.12 -9.38 11.99
C ALA A 109 -30.48 -7.88 12.03
N GLY A 110 -29.90 -7.06 11.13
CA GLY A 110 -30.23 -5.62 10.99
C GLY A 110 -29.52 -4.70 11.99
N LYS A 111 -28.51 -5.16 12.69
CA LYS A 111 -27.72 -4.29 13.60
C LYS A 111 -26.75 -3.44 12.83
N GLY A 112 -26.75 -2.13 13.11
CA GLY A 112 -25.76 -1.21 12.54
C GLY A 112 -24.35 -1.39 13.17
N PRO A 113 -23.27 -0.89 12.50
CA PRO A 113 -21.88 -1.08 12.97
C PRO A 113 -21.66 -0.60 14.41
N MET A 114 -22.26 0.50 14.82
CA MET A 114 -22.16 1.05 16.18
C MET A 114 -22.82 0.16 17.23
N GLN A 115 -23.95 -0.46 16.88
CA GLN A 115 -24.65 -1.40 17.77
C GLN A 115 -23.85 -2.67 17.95
N ILE A 116 -23.28 -3.20 16.84
CA ILE A 116 -22.39 -4.38 16.86
C ILE A 116 -21.19 -4.10 17.74
N ALA A 117 -20.53 -2.95 17.58
CA ALA A 117 -19.39 -2.57 18.39
C ALA A 117 -19.74 -2.52 19.89
N LYS A 118 -20.89 -1.94 20.27
CA LYS A 118 -21.35 -1.92 21.66
C LYS A 118 -21.59 -3.32 22.23
N ILE A 119 -22.20 -4.22 21.44
CA ILE A 119 -22.44 -5.61 21.84
C ILE A 119 -21.11 -6.32 22.11
N LEU A 120 -20.17 -6.23 21.16
CA LEU A 120 -18.87 -6.87 21.29
C LEU A 120 -18.05 -6.31 22.47
N THR A 121 -18.17 -5.01 22.75
CA THR A 121 -17.55 -4.38 23.92
C THR A 121 -18.14 -4.87 25.23
N ALA A 122 -19.49 -4.96 25.32
CA ALA A 122 -20.19 -5.48 26.51
C ALA A 122 -19.78 -6.94 26.81
N ASP A 123 -19.61 -7.74 25.76
CA ASP A 123 -19.20 -9.15 25.86
C ASP A 123 -17.68 -9.31 26.03
N LYS A 124 -16.93 -8.22 26.20
CA LYS A 124 -15.46 -8.21 26.38
C LYS A 124 -14.72 -8.95 25.27
N VAL A 125 -15.18 -8.83 24.03
CA VAL A 125 -14.47 -9.34 22.88
C VAL A 125 -13.26 -8.44 22.59
N LEU A 126 -12.07 -9.05 22.48
CA LEU A 126 -10.83 -8.30 22.23
C LEU A 126 -10.89 -7.56 20.89
N THR A 127 -10.37 -6.34 20.88
CA THR A 127 -10.12 -5.64 19.61
C THR A 127 -9.12 -6.42 18.76
N VAL A 128 -9.16 -6.25 17.44
CA VAL A 128 -8.23 -6.91 16.51
C VAL A 128 -6.77 -6.69 16.90
N LYS A 129 -6.42 -5.47 17.35
CA LYS A 129 -5.08 -5.13 17.80
C LYS A 129 -4.70 -5.89 19.08
N ALA A 130 -5.62 -5.98 20.05
CA ALA A 130 -5.41 -6.71 21.30
C ALA A 130 -5.31 -8.22 21.05
N TYR A 131 -6.15 -8.76 20.18
CA TYR A 131 -6.10 -10.17 19.78
C TYR A 131 -4.73 -10.54 19.18
N TYR A 132 -4.24 -9.76 18.22
CA TYR A 132 -2.92 -10.02 17.64
C TYR A 132 -1.78 -9.84 18.66
N ALA A 133 -1.87 -8.86 19.56
CA ALA A 133 -0.87 -8.69 20.62
C ALA A 133 -0.83 -9.91 21.55
N LYS A 134 -2.00 -10.44 21.96
CA LYS A 134 -2.13 -11.66 22.75
C LYS A 134 -1.50 -12.86 22.03
N ARG A 135 -1.87 -13.06 20.75
CA ARG A 135 -1.38 -14.19 19.95
C ARG A 135 0.13 -14.13 19.72
N ASP A 136 0.66 -12.94 19.44
CA ASP A 136 2.08 -12.73 19.12
C ASP A 136 2.96 -12.53 20.37
N GLY A 137 2.40 -12.65 21.59
CA GLY A 137 3.14 -12.45 22.86
C GLY A 137 3.67 -11.03 23.07
N LYS A 138 3.01 -10.01 22.45
CA LYS A 138 3.39 -8.61 22.54
C LYS A 138 2.65 -7.90 23.69
N THR A 139 3.18 -6.72 24.05
CA THR A 139 2.51 -5.84 25.03
C THR A 139 1.09 -5.52 24.59
N MET A 140 0.13 -5.73 25.51
CA MET A 140 -1.28 -5.47 25.23
C MET A 140 -1.52 -3.96 25.07
N PRO A 141 -2.38 -3.55 24.13
CA PRO A 141 -2.74 -2.14 23.97
C PRO A 141 -3.66 -1.69 25.12
N ASP A 142 -3.66 -0.38 25.44
CA ASP A 142 -4.51 0.20 26.47
C ASP A 142 -6.02 -0.03 26.24
N ASN A 143 -6.43 -0.06 24.96
CA ASN A 143 -7.80 -0.31 24.54
C ASN A 143 -8.00 -1.79 24.19
N LEU A 144 -8.29 -2.61 25.19
CA LEU A 144 -8.54 -4.05 25.02
C LEU A 144 -9.89 -4.34 24.35
N TYR A 145 -10.91 -3.59 24.73
CA TYR A 145 -12.30 -3.75 24.30
C TYR A 145 -12.81 -2.43 23.75
N ARG A 146 -13.47 -2.46 22.60
CA ARG A 146 -14.02 -1.23 22.02
C ARG A 146 -15.24 -1.53 21.16
#